data_1bccd0ea4e8b7c2e7d77a296fbbbf73f
#
_entry.id   1bccd0ea4e8b7c2e7d77a296fbbbf73f
#
_cell.length_a   1.000
_cell.length_b   1.000
_cell.length_c   1.000
_cell.angle_alpha   90.00
_cell.angle_beta   90.00
_cell.angle_gamma   90.00
#
_symmetry.space_group_name_H-M   'P 1'
#
loop_
_entity.id
_entity.type
_entity.pdbx_description
1 polymer ?
#
loop_
_entity_poly.entity_id
_entity_poly.type
_entity_poly.pdbx_seq_one_letter_code
_entity_poly.pdbx_strand_id
1 'polypeptide(L)'
;MPPLPATYRLQHPKRSVWSRLGLWGLHSLCVLLLGLPILTQAQRQDPLQSQTQTQTQTSTKQSTQEVQSQQQDKKAQNAAAEQDAPPTPTVAPARAISLAPHITEILFAAGAQDHLIAVDSSSDYPPAAKDLPRVGDALRVNPERLLELKPDQVWAWQANQIGPELQRQLEQTHISLIFAAPEKLDDIPAFIRLAGDSLDTADVAVPIAALLDNQIAALRQNSRLGKTVSVFLEIGSEPLYTLARDPLIQDVLSTCQAQNIYARHAAVAPTISLEDVLHKHPQVVITAYRDPAQLRARHLFWEKHLGLSPHALLNLNPDALYRPGPRLIEATRELCEQLDRYRAQVS
;
A
#
# COMPACT_ATOMS: atom_id res chain seq x y z
N MET A 1 11.07 -9.52 37.77
CA MET A 1 10.34 -9.22 36.53
C MET A 1 10.09 -10.54 35.85
N PRO A 2 8.85 -11.00 35.70
CA PRO A 2 8.54 -12.21 34.94
C PRO A 2 8.62 -11.95 33.43
N PRO A 3 8.92 -12.97 32.60
CA PRO A 3 9.07 -12.84 31.17
C PRO A 3 7.71 -12.62 30.49
N LEU A 4 7.70 -11.79 29.45
CA LEU A 4 6.55 -11.52 28.59
C LEU A 4 6.11 -12.80 27.85
N PRO A 5 4.81 -13.07 27.71
CA PRO A 5 4.33 -14.20 26.95
C PRO A 5 4.44 -13.96 25.45
N ALA A 6 4.72 -15.06 24.76
CA ALA A 6 4.96 -15.18 23.35
C ALA A 6 3.71 -14.85 22.48
N THR A 7 3.96 -14.14 21.40
CA THR A 7 3.32 -14.22 20.08
C THR A 7 1.84 -14.61 20.01
N TYR A 8 0.98 -13.63 19.80
CA TYR A 8 -0.33 -13.85 19.22
C TYR A 8 -0.18 -14.20 17.72
N ARG A 9 -0.27 -15.49 17.42
CA ARG A 9 -0.42 -15.99 16.05
C ARG A 9 -1.86 -15.78 15.61
N LEU A 10 -2.03 -15.11 14.47
CA LEU A 10 -3.29 -15.10 13.72
C LEU A 10 -3.72 -16.56 13.45
N GLN A 11 -4.86 -16.97 13.97
CA GLN A 11 -5.48 -18.24 13.60
C GLN A 11 -6.16 -18.06 12.24
N HIS A 12 -5.51 -18.54 11.18
CA HIS A 12 -6.15 -18.71 9.88
C HIS A 12 -7.09 -19.93 9.93
N PRO A 13 -8.34 -19.82 9.44
CA PRO A 13 -9.17 -20.98 9.21
C PRO A 13 -8.58 -21.79 8.05
N LYS A 14 -8.29 -23.08 8.31
CA LYS A 14 -7.84 -24.06 7.32
C LYS A 14 -8.93 -24.26 6.26
N ARG A 15 -8.70 -23.77 5.04
CA ARG A 15 -9.45 -24.25 3.88
C ARG A 15 -8.77 -25.51 3.33
N SER A 16 -9.52 -26.58 3.29
CA SER A 16 -9.15 -27.90 2.77
C SER A 16 -8.82 -27.83 1.27
N VAL A 17 -7.63 -28.34 0.94
CA VAL A 17 -7.18 -28.61 -0.43
C VAL A 17 -7.88 -29.86 -0.93
N TRP A 18 -8.66 -29.74 -2.01
CA TRP A 18 -9.06 -30.89 -2.83
C TRP A 18 -8.16 -30.95 -4.05
N SER A 19 -7.33 -31.98 -4.05
CA SER A 19 -6.52 -32.42 -5.18
C SER A 19 -7.43 -33.03 -6.26
N ARG A 20 -7.26 -32.62 -7.52
CA ARG A 20 -7.49 -33.51 -8.67
C ARG A 20 -6.38 -33.30 -9.69
N LEU A 21 -5.62 -34.39 -9.81
CA LEU A 21 -4.72 -34.71 -10.91
C LEU A 21 -5.52 -34.89 -12.20
N GLY A 22 -5.02 -34.41 -13.31
CA GLY A 22 -5.44 -34.70 -14.65
C GLY A 22 -4.29 -34.44 -15.63
N LEU A 23 -3.57 -35.54 -15.94
CA LEU A 23 -2.56 -35.63 -17.02
C LEU A 23 -3.21 -35.54 -18.41
N TRP A 24 -2.34 -35.34 -19.38
CA TRP A 24 -2.38 -35.48 -20.86
C TRP A 24 -2.29 -34.16 -21.57
N GLY A 25 -1.44 -33.90 -22.55
CA GLY A 25 -0.45 -34.72 -23.26
C GLY A 25 0.17 -33.81 -24.31
N LEU A 26 1.41 -34.05 -24.59
CA LEU A 26 2.22 -33.47 -25.68
C LEU A 26 1.52 -33.58 -27.04
N HIS A 27 1.67 -32.56 -27.93
CA HIS A 27 2.18 -32.81 -29.29
C HIS A 27 2.78 -31.54 -29.89
N SER A 28 3.94 -31.76 -30.39
CA SER A 28 4.89 -30.92 -31.14
C SER A 28 4.49 -30.83 -32.62
N LEU A 29 4.94 -29.83 -33.31
CA LEU A 29 5.55 -29.71 -34.64
C LEU A 29 5.06 -28.47 -35.40
N CYS A 30 5.90 -27.50 -35.58
CA CYS A 30 6.81 -27.18 -36.70
C CYS A 30 6.18 -27.07 -38.09
N VAL A 31 6.53 -25.99 -38.77
CA VAL A 31 6.98 -25.77 -40.17
C VAL A 31 6.31 -24.55 -40.80
N LEU A 32 6.98 -23.42 -40.89
CA LEU A 32 7.76 -22.83 -41.97
C LEU A 32 7.05 -22.45 -43.29
N LEU A 33 7.13 -21.13 -43.56
CA LEU A 33 7.60 -20.44 -44.77
C LEU A 33 6.64 -20.14 -45.95
N LEU A 34 6.75 -18.87 -46.33
CA LEU A 34 6.87 -18.27 -47.69
C LEU A 34 5.61 -17.89 -48.52
N GLY A 35 5.58 -16.62 -48.85
CA GLY A 35 5.41 -16.20 -50.24
C GLY A 35 4.22 -15.37 -50.60
N LEU A 36 4.37 -14.08 -50.77
CA LEU A 36 3.61 -13.20 -51.70
C LEU A 36 3.74 -13.71 -53.16
N PRO A 37 2.89 -13.40 -54.12
CA PRO A 37 2.66 -12.02 -54.55
C PRO A 37 1.23 -11.65 -55.05
N ILE A 38 1.06 -10.36 -55.20
CA ILE A 38 0.10 -9.56 -55.91
C ILE A 38 -0.23 -10.08 -57.33
N LEU A 39 -1.51 -10.12 -57.69
CA LEU A 39 -1.93 -9.97 -59.10
C LEU A 39 -3.32 -9.32 -59.22
N THR A 40 -3.30 -8.18 -59.79
CA THR A 40 -4.37 -7.39 -60.37
C THR A 40 -5.07 -8.14 -61.51
N GLN A 41 -6.41 -8.20 -61.55
CA GLN A 41 -7.10 -8.35 -62.84
C GLN A 41 -8.47 -7.66 -62.89
N ALA A 42 -8.66 -7.05 -64.01
CA ALA A 42 -9.67 -6.10 -64.37
C ALA A 42 -11.04 -6.71 -64.70
N GLN A 43 -12.02 -5.82 -64.62
CA GLN A 43 -13.41 -5.89 -65.01
C GLN A 43 -13.74 -6.71 -66.26
N ARG A 44 -14.85 -7.47 -66.20
CA ARG A 44 -15.81 -7.63 -67.28
C ARG A 44 -17.21 -7.54 -66.73
N GLN A 45 -17.94 -6.57 -67.21
CA GLN A 45 -19.37 -6.42 -67.05
C GLN A 45 -20.09 -7.31 -68.08
N ASP A 46 -21.05 -8.10 -67.62
CA ASP A 46 -22.10 -8.64 -68.48
C ASP A 46 -23.47 -8.22 -67.92
N PRO A 47 -24.40 -7.74 -68.84
CA PRO A 47 -25.68 -7.20 -68.43
C PRO A 47 -26.77 -8.22 -68.62
N LEU A 48 -27.24 -8.91 -67.60
CA LEU A 48 -28.52 -9.65 -67.61
C LEU A 48 -28.84 -10.14 -66.17
N GLN A 49 -29.31 -9.24 -65.33
CA GLN A 49 -30.03 -9.63 -64.08
C GLN A 49 -30.78 -8.40 -63.52
N SER A 50 -31.83 -7.99 -64.18
CA SER A 50 -32.62 -6.81 -63.75
C SER A 50 -34.09 -7.13 -63.42
N GLN A 51 -34.43 -8.35 -63.03
CA GLN A 51 -35.83 -8.67 -62.66
C GLN A 51 -36.06 -9.50 -61.43
N THR A 52 -35.03 -9.85 -60.63
CA THR A 52 -35.21 -10.69 -59.42
C THR A 52 -34.98 -9.94 -58.10
N GLN A 53 -34.67 -8.64 -58.16
CA GLN A 53 -34.32 -7.90 -56.90
C GLN A 53 -35.51 -7.22 -56.20
N THR A 54 -36.71 -7.16 -56.76
CA THR A 54 -37.84 -6.40 -56.18
C THR A 54 -38.66 -7.22 -55.16
N GLN A 55 -38.63 -8.55 -55.19
CA GLN A 55 -39.38 -9.37 -54.21
C GLN A 55 -38.61 -9.73 -52.96
N THR A 56 -37.27 -9.70 -52.99
CA THR A 56 -36.44 -10.05 -51.81
C THR A 56 -36.29 -8.88 -50.83
N GLN A 57 -36.43 -7.63 -51.29
CA GLN A 57 -36.30 -6.44 -50.44
C GLN A 57 -37.51 -6.17 -49.53
N THR A 58 -38.71 -6.63 -49.91
CA THR A 58 -39.93 -6.40 -49.12
C THR A 58 -40.01 -7.40 -47.93
N SER A 59 -39.55 -8.64 -48.11
CA SER A 59 -39.53 -9.66 -47.05
C SER A 59 -38.47 -9.40 -45.98
N THR A 60 -37.31 -8.81 -46.37
CA THR A 60 -36.22 -8.49 -45.42
C THR A 60 -36.54 -7.25 -44.57
N LYS A 61 -37.33 -6.29 -45.11
CA LYS A 61 -37.76 -5.12 -44.32
C LYS A 61 -38.82 -5.45 -43.26
N GLN A 62 -39.71 -6.38 -43.52
CA GLN A 62 -40.72 -6.81 -42.55
C GLN A 62 -40.10 -7.63 -41.40
N SER A 63 -39.20 -8.54 -41.70
CA SER A 63 -38.50 -9.31 -40.64
C SER A 63 -37.57 -8.47 -39.77
N THR A 64 -36.97 -7.40 -40.30
CA THR A 64 -36.12 -6.47 -39.51
C THR A 64 -36.96 -5.57 -38.60
N GLN A 65 -38.18 -5.17 -39.04
CA GLN A 65 -39.09 -4.37 -38.24
C GLN A 65 -39.72 -5.17 -37.09
N GLU A 66 -40.05 -6.45 -37.29
CA GLU A 66 -40.54 -7.34 -36.23
C GLU A 66 -39.48 -7.67 -35.19
N VAL A 67 -38.22 -7.86 -35.60
CA VAL A 67 -37.12 -8.08 -34.65
C VAL A 67 -36.81 -6.82 -33.84
N GLN A 68 -36.93 -5.63 -34.44
CA GLN A 68 -36.71 -4.37 -33.72
C GLN A 68 -37.85 -4.06 -32.72
N SER A 69 -39.12 -4.36 -33.06
CA SER A 69 -40.24 -4.19 -32.11
C SER A 69 -40.15 -5.17 -30.93
N GLN A 70 -39.79 -6.44 -31.18
CA GLN A 70 -39.60 -7.41 -30.11
C GLN A 70 -38.39 -7.09 -29.17
N GLN A 71 -37.35 -6.44 -29.70
CA GLN A 71 -36.24 -5.95 -28.87
C GLN A 71 -36.62 -4.72 -28.07
N GLN A 72 -37.46 -3.82 -28.59
CA GLN A 72 -37.96 -2.68 -27.83
C GLN A 72 -38.92 -3.11 -26.70
N ASP A 73 -39.82 -4.05 -26.98
CA ASP A 73 -40.72 -4.58 -25.93
C ASP A 73 -39.98 -5.34 -24.82
N LYS A 74 -38.95 -6.14 -25.16
CA LYS A 74 -38.09 -6.76 -24.17
C LYS A 74 -37.29 -5.77 -23.34
N LYS A 75 -36.84 -4.65 -23.96
CA LYS A 75 -36.10 -3.60 -23.23
C LYS A 75 -37.05 -2.81 -22.33
N ALA A 76 -38.30 -2.59 -22.74
CA ALA A 76 -39.30 -1.94 -21.89
C ALA A 76 -39.77 -2.84 -20.74
N GLN A 77 -39.92 -4.15 -20.97
CA GLN A 77 -40.25 -5.12 -19.91
C GLN A 77 -39.10 -5.29 -18.90
N ASN A 78 -37.84 -5.31 -19.32
CA ASN A 78 -36.72 -5.34 -18.41
C ASN A 78 -36.57 -4.02 -17.61
N ALA A 79 -36.85 -2.87 -18.21
CA ALA A 79 -36.81 -1.58 -17.51
C ALA A 79 -37.97 -1.44 -16.49
N ALA A 80 -39.12 -2.06 -16.76
CA ALA A 80 -40.24 -2.08 -15.81
C ALA A 80 -39.99 -3.09 -14.65
N ALA A 81 -39.29 -4.19 -14.92
CA ALA A 81 -38.90 -5.17 -13.89
C ALA A 81 -37.80 -4.66 -12.93
N GLU A 82 -36.95 -3.73 -13.40
CA GLU A 82 -35.93 -3.09 -12.56
C GLU A 82 -36.52 -2.03 -11.62
N GLN A 83 -37.68 -1.46 -11.93
CA GLN A 83 -38.33 -0.43 -11.10
C GLN A 83 -39.15 -1.02 -9.94
N ASP A 84 -39.49 -2.30 -9.98
CA ASP A 84 -40.32 -2.97 -8.95
C ASP A 84 -39.48 -3.91 -8.02
N ALA A 85 -38.15 -3.93 -8.17
CA ALA A 85 -37.31 -4.63 -7.21
C ALA A 85 -37.32 -3.84 -5.87
N PRO A 86 -37.66 -4.49 -4.74
CA PRO A 86 -37.58 -3.81 -3.45
C PRO A 86 -36.15 -3.29 -3.28
N PRO A 87 -35.97 -2.05 -2.77
CA PRO A 87 -34.62 -1.52 -2.56
C PRO A 87 -33.85 -2.53 -1.70
N THR A 88 -32.74 -3.01 -2.25
CA THR A 88 -31.80 -3.85 -1.49
C THR A 88 -31.51 -3.07 -0.19
N PRO A 89 -31.66 -3.70 0.99
CA PRO A 89 -31.38 -3.01 2.24
C PRO A 89 -29.93 -2.52 2.18
N THR A 90 -29.75 -1.22 2.01
CA THR A 90 -28.44 -0.58 2.11
C THR A 90 -27.98 -0.74 3.54
N VAL A 91 -27.13 -1.73 3.79
CA VAL A 91 -26.42 -1.84 5.07
C VAL A 91 -25.60 -0.56 5.20
N ALA A 92 -25.81 0.18 6.29
CA ALA A 92 -25.03 1.38 6.53
C ALA A 92 -23.52 1.02 6.49
N PRO A 93 -22.68 1.85 5.88
CA PRO A 93 -21.25 1.58 5.80
C PRO A 93 -20.65 1.41 7.19
N ALA A 94 -19.80 0.41 7.36
CA ALA A 94 -19.11 0.15 8.63
C ALA A 94 -18.34 1.42 9.08
N ARG A 95 -18.34 1.70 10.36
CA ARG A 95 -17.80 2.93 10.97
C ARG A 95 -16.44 2.63 11.59
N ALA A 96 -15.37 3.18 11.05
CA ALA A 96 -14.00 2.93 11.49
C ALA A 96 -13.39 4.14 12.19
N ILE A 97 -12.57 3.89 13.21
CA ILE A 97 -11.70 4.87 13.87
C ILE A 97 -10.25 4.47 13.68
N SER A 98 -9.42 5.42 13.27
CA SER A 98 -7.96 5.24 13.15
C SER A 98 -7.24 5.92 14.32
N LEU A 99 -6.38 5.17 15.02
CA LEU A 99 -5.64 5.67 16.18
C LEU A 99 -4.16 5.97 15.88
N ALA A 100 -3.76 5.98 14.61
CA ALA A 100 -2.41 6.35 14.23
C ALA A 100 -2.34 6.93 12.81
N PRO A 101 -1.42 7.87 12.51
CA PRO A 101 -1.36 8.52 11.19
C PRO A 101 -1.13 7.57 10.03
N HIS A 102 -0.25 6.57 10.19
CA HIS A 102 -0.01 5.57 9.15
C HIS A 102 -1.21 4.68 8.88
N ILE A 103 -2.02 4.38 9.91
CA ILE A 103 -3.26 3.63 9.77
C ILE A 103 -4.28 4.45 8.98
N THR A 104 -4.40 5.75 9.29
CA THR A 104 -5.22 6.67 8.51
C THR A 104 -4.82 6.63 7.03
N GLU A 105 -3.52 6.68 6.73
CA GLU A 105 -3.01 6.59 5.35
C GLU A 105 -3.33 5.23 4.70
N ILE A 106 -3.23 4.13 5.43
CA ILE A 106 -3.59 2.77 4.97
C ILE A 106 -5.08 2.71 4.61
N LEU A 107 -5.97 3.21 5.49
CA LEU A 107 -7.41 3.21 5.27
C LEU A 107 -7.82 4.09 4.08
N PHE A 108 -7.20 5.26 3.92
CA PHE A 108 -7.40 6.09 2.73
C PHE A 108 -6.91 5.38 1.45
N ALA A 109 -5.74 4.73 1.49
CA ALA A 109 -5.23 3.97 0.36
C ALA A 109 -6.10 2.76 0.00
N ALA A 110 -6.80 2.19 0.97
CA ALA A 110 -7.78 1.14 0.77
C ALA A 110 -9.13 1.63 0.21
N GLY A 111 -9.31 2.96 -0.01
CA GLY A 111 -10.59 3.52 -0.44
C GLY A 111 -11.64 3.64 0.67
N ALA A 112 -11.23 3.51 1.93
CA ALA A 112 -12.13 3.47 3.08
C ALA A 112 -12.35 4.84 3.76
N GLN A 113 -12.13 5.95 3.05
CA GLN A 113 -12.27 7.30 3.61
C GLN A 113 -13.69 7.58 4.12
N ASP A 114 -14.72 7.08 3.43
CA ASP A 114 -16.12 7.29 3.79
C ASP A 114 -16.56 6.47 5.02
N HIS A 115 -15.76 5.50 5.41
CA HIS A 115 -15.91 4.69 6.62
C HIS A 115 -15.26 5.34 7.85
N LEU A 116 -14.29 6.27 7.64
CA LEU A 116 -13.57 6.91 8.72
C LEU A 116 -14.42 7.98 9.41
N ILE A 117 -14.80 7.72 10.65
CA ILE A 117 -15.61 8.65 11.45
C ILE A 117 -14.80 9.50 12.43
N ALA A 118 -13.58 9.08 12.75
CA ALA A 118 -12.63 9.83 13.55
C ALA A 118 -11.19 9.27 13.40
N VAL A 119 -10.21 10.12 13.73
CA VAL A 119 -8.78 9.78 13.65
C VAL A 119 -8.03 10.31 14.88
N ASP A 120 -6.78 9.89 15.05
CA ASP A 120 -5.89 10.48 16.04
C ASP A 120 -5.44 11.92 15.69
N SER A 121 -4.93 12.65 16.69
CA SER A 121 -4.56 14.08 16.52
C SER A 121 -3.42 14.32 15.54
N SER A 122 -2.58 13.31 15.27
CA SER A 122 -1.43 13.39 14.36
C SER A 122 -1.76 12.99 12.91
N SER A 123 -2.98 12.54 12.65
CA SER A 123 -3.46 12.18 11.30
C SER A 123 -3.73 13.43 10.47
N ASP A 124 -2.73 13.88 9.73
CA ASP A 124 -2.76 15.10 8.91
C ASP A 124 -2.64 14.81 7.40
N TYR A 125 -2.55 13.54 7.01
CA TYR A 125 -2.44 13.08 5.64
C TYR A 125 -3.35 11.86 5.37
N PRO A 126 -4.00 11.80 4.19
CA PRO A 126 -4.09 12.86 3.18
C PRO A 126 -4.80 14.12 3.73
N PRO A 127 -4.81 15.25 3.00
CA PRO A 127 -5.40 16.51 3.50
C PRO A 127 -6.82 16.37 4.06
N ALA A 128 -7.66 15.51 3.46
CA ALA A 128 -9.02 15.22 3.92
C ALA A 128 -9.09 14.63 5.34
N ALA A 129 -8.02 13.99 5.83
CA ALA A 129 -7.98 13.48 7.19
C ALA A 129 -8.01 14.59 8.26
N LYS A 130 -7.65 15.84 7.89
CA LYS A 130 -7.63 16.98 8.81
C LYS A 130 -9.03 17.39 9.25
N ASP A 131 -10.03 17.14 8.42
CA ASP A 131 -11.42 17.53 8.67
C ASP A 131 -12.18 16.51 9.56
N LEU A 132 -11.59 15.35 9.81
CA LEU A 132 -12.19 14.31 10.63
C LEU A 132 -12.10 14.62 12.13
N PRO A 133 -13.12 14.22 12.93
CA PRO A 133 -13.10 14.31 14.38
C PRO A 133 -11.87 13.66 15.01
N ARG A 134 -11.40 14.19 16.15
CA ARG A 134 -10.23 13.68 16.88
C ARG A 134 -10.64 12.90 18.12
N VAL A 135 -9.95 11.75 18.38
CA VAL A 135 -10.23 10.86 19.53
C VAL A 135 -9.04 10.72 20.49
N GLY A 136 -8.07 11.62 20.40
CA GLY A 136 -6.87 11.61 21.21
C GLY A 136 -5.61 11.56 20.35
N ASP A 137 -4.48 11.20 20.95
CA ASP A 137 -3.18 11.05 20.29
C ASP A 137 -2.62 9.64 20.49
N ALA A 138 -1.43 9.37 19.93
CA ALA A 138 -0.78 8.06 20.00
C ALA A 138 -0.47 7.58 21.44
N LEU A 139 -0.45 8.49 22.43
CA LEU A 139 -0.17 8.20 23.83
C LEU A 139 -1.41 8.20 24.71
N ARG A 140 -2.46 8.93 24.30
CA ARG A 140 -3.67 9.16 25.09
C ARG A 140 -4.90 9.14 24.19
N VAL A 141 -5.46 7.95 24.04
CA VAL A 141 -6.79 7.79 23.43
C VAL A 141 -7.84 8.24 24.45
N ASN A 142 -8.86 8.99 24.03
CA ASN A 142 -10.01 9.34 24.86
C ASN A 142 -11.09 8.24 24.71
N PRO A 143 -11.25 7.33 25.71
CA PRO A 143 -12.14 6.18 25.60
C PRO A 143 -13.62 6.61 25.50
N GLU A 144 -14.02 7.63 26.27
CA GLU A 144 -15.40 8.12 26.29
C GLU A 144 -15.78 8.65 24.91
N ARG A 145 -14.93 9.50 24.33
CA ARG A 145 -15.14 10.06 23.00
C ARG A 145 -15.17 8.99 21.91
N LEU A 146 -14.30 7.97 22.02
CA LEU A 146 -14.26 6.85 21.09
C LEU A 146 -15.58 6.06 21.13
N LEU A 147 -16.05 5.72 22.33
CA LEU A 147 -17.27 4.92 22.51
C LEU A 147 -18.55 5.71 22.15
N GLU A 148 -18.61 7.03 22.43
CA GLU A 148 -19.71 7.91 22.00
C GLU A 148 -19.92 7.89 20.48
N LEU A 149 -18.86 7.75 19.71
CA LEU A 149 -18.90 7.70 18.25
C LEU A 149 -19.47 6.38 17.72
N LYS A 150 -19.65 5.36 18.57
CA LYS A 150 -20.20 4.06 18.20
C LYS A 150 -19.58 3.49 16.92
N PRO A 151 -18.25 3.24 16.90
CA PRO A 151 -17.59 2.61 15.76
C PRO A 151 -17.94 1.13 15.70
N ASP A 152 -17.84 0.53 14.52
CA ASP A 152 -17.83 -0.92 14.32
C ASP A 152 -16.41 -1.48 14.41
N GLN A 153 -15.43 -0.65 14.04
CA GLN A 153 -14.00 -1.03 14.01
C GLN A 153 -13.11 0.06 14.59
N VAL A 154 -12.13 -0.35 15.38
CA VAL A 154 -11.04 0.51 15.87
C VAL A 154 -9.72 -0.06 15.37
N TRP A 155 -8.98 0.74 14.63
CA TRP A 155 -7.67 0.40 14.10
C TRP A 155 -6.58 1.06 14.95
N ALA A 156 -5.72 0.27 15.57
CA ALA A 156 -4.66 0.72 16.46
C ALA A 156 -3.29 0.21 16.02
N TRP A 157 -2.24 0.90 16.43
CA TRP A 157 -0.87 0.48 16.09
C TRP A 157 -0.45 -0.71 16.96
N GLN A 158 -0.51 -0.55 18.28
CA GLN A 158 -0.01 -1.54 19.25
C GLN A 158 -0.95 -1.67 20.46
N ALA A 159 -0.92 -2.84 21.09
CA ALA A 159 -1.78 -3.14 22.25
C ALA A 159 -1.58 -2.18 23.44
N ASN A 160 -0.35 -1.70 23.67
CA ASN A 160 -0.04 -0.75 24.74
C ASN A 160 -0.67 0.64 24.52
N GLN A 161 -1.02 1.00 23.29
CA GLN A 161 -1.73 2.25 22.95
C GLN A 161 -3.15 2.27 23.51
N ILE A 162 -3.82 1.12 23.51
CA ILE A 162 -5.24 1.01 23.87
C ILE A 162 -5.45 0.81 25.38
N GLY A 163 -4.51 0.15 26.05
CA GLY A 163 -4.65 -0.24 27.45
C GLY A 163 -5.72 -1.34 27.69
N PRO A 164 -5.58 -2.13 28.74
CA PRO A 164 -6.41 -3.33 28.96
C PRO A 164 -7.87 -3.02 29.26
N GLU A 165 -8.15 -1.86 29.85
CA GLU A 165 -9.52 -1.47 30.19
C GLU A 165 -10.33 -1.14 28.94
N LEU A 166 -9.79 -0.31 28.04
CA LEU A 166 -10.46 0.01 26.79
C LEU A 166 -10.58 -1.22 25.89
N GLN A 167 -9.58 -2.09 25.83
CA GLN A 167 -9.68 -3.36 25.09
C GLN A 167 -10.88 -4.18 25.54
N ARG A 168 -11.05 -4.36 26.86
CA ARG A 168 -12.20 -5.08 27.45
C ARG A 168 -13.54 -4.43 27.13
N GLN A 169 -13.61 -3.09 27.15
CA GLN A 169 -14.82 -2.35 26.79
C GLN A 169 -15.18 -2.55 25.31
N LEU A 170 -14.21 -2.52 24.41
CA LEU A 170 -14.41 -2.79 22.99
C LEU A 170 -14.93 -4.22 22.75
N GLU A 171 -14.35 -5.21 23.42
CA GLU A 171 -14.82 -6.60 23.36
C GLU A 171 -16.27 -6.75 23.84
N GLN A 172 -16.62 -6.13 24.98
CA GLN A 172 -17.97 -6.18 25.54
C GLN A 172 -19.02 -5.51 24.67
N THR A 173 -18.63 -4.50 23.89
CA THR A 173 -19.51 -3.77 22.96
C THR A 173 -19.45 -4.33 21.54
N HIS A 174 -18.78 -5.45 21.32
CA HIS A 174 -18.59 -6.11 20.01
C HIS A 174 -17.94 -5.21 18.94
N ILE A 175 -17.14 -4.24 19.37
CA ILE A 175 -16.35 -3.38 18.47
C ILE A 175 -15.07 -4.14 18.09
N SER A 176 -14.83 -4.32 16.79
CA SER A 176 -13.65 -5.00 16.31
C SER A 176 -12.39 -4.17 16.52
N LEU A 177 -11.40 -4.70 17.26
CA LEU A 177 -10.10 -4.06 17.44
C LEU A 177 -9.07 -4.72 16.53
N ILE A 178 -8.49 -3.93 15.63
CA ILE A 178 -7.55 -4.40 14.59
C ILE A 178 -6.20 -3.70 14.83
N PHE A 179 -5.14 -4.50 14.91
CA PHE A 179 -3.78 -3.96 15.04
C PHE A 179 -3.07 -3.96 13.69
N ALA A 180 -2.62 -2.78 13.26
CA ALA A 180 -1.84 -2.60 12.04
C ALA A 180 -0.45 -2.06 12.38
N ALA A 181 0.47 -2.98 12.64
CA ALA A 181 1.86 -2.72 13.01
C ALA A 181 2.79 -3.37 11.98
N PRO A 182 3.12 -2.68 10.87
CA PRO A 182 4.04 -3.21 9.87
C PRO A 182 5.45 -3.43 10.45
N GLU A 183 6.01 -4.61 10.24
CA GLU A 183 7.38 -4.99 10.60
C GLU A 183 8.31 -5.06 9.38
N LYS A 184 7.73 -5.06 8.17
CA LYS A 184 8.42 -5.02 6.88
C LYS A 184 7.57 -4.26 5.85
N LEU A 185 8.18 -3.85 4.76
CA LEU A 185 7.51 -3.11 3.69
C LEU A 185 6.30 -3.87 3.12
N ASP A 186 6.39 -5.21 2.99
CA ASP A 186 5.30 -6.04 2.47
C ASP A 186 4.04 -6.06 3.35
N ASP A 187 4.17 -5.73 4.63
CA ASP A 187 3.02 -5.68 5.54
C ASP A 187 2.09 -4.49 5.20
N ILE A 188 2.63 -3.41 4.62
CA ILE A 188 1.84 -2.23 4.25
C ILE A 188 0.76 -2.58 3.21
N PRO A 189 1.08 -3.16 2.03
CA PRO A 189 0.04 -3.61 1.10
C PRO A 189 -0.85 -4.72 1.67
N ALA A 190 -0.35 -5.55 2.59
CA ALA A 190 -1.18 -6.55 3.26
C ALA A 190 -2.25 -5.90 4.16
N PHE A 191 -1.91 -4.85 4.91
CA PHE A 191 -2.88 -4.09 5.70
C PHE A 191 -3.88 -3.30 4.85
N ILE A 192 -3.47 -2.82 3.67
CA ILE A 192 -4.40 -2.19 2.71
C ILE A 192 -5.44 -3.22 2.25
N ARG A 193 -5.05 -4.45 1.91
CA ARG A 193 -5.99 -5.52 1.55
C ARG A 193 -6.92 -5.87 2.72
N LEU A 194 -6.36 -6.01 3.92
CA LEU A 194 -7.16 -6.27 5.12
C LEU A 194 -8.21 -5.18 5.35
N ALA A 195 -7.85 -3.91 5.15
CA ALA A 195 -8.79 -2.79 5.24
C ALA A 195 -9.88 -2.89 4.17
N GLY A 196 -9.51 -3.17 2.92
CA GLY A 196 -10.45 -3.37 1.83
C GLY A 196 -11.45 -4.48 2.09
N ASP A 197 -10.96 -5.63 2.57
CA ASP A 197 -11.80 -6.79 2.89
C ASP A 197 -12.74 -6.51 4.08
N SER A 198 -12.27 -5.77 5.10
CA SER A 198 -13.05 -5.51 6.32
C SER A 198 -14.04 -4.35 6.20
N LEU A 199 -13.84 -3.46 5.23
CA LEU A 199 -14.67 -2.26 5.01
C LEU A 199 -15.37 -2.27 3.63
N ASP A 200 -15.39 -3.43 2.95
CA ASP A 200 -16.06 -3.63 1.67
C ASP A 200 -15.57 -2.67 0.54
N THR A 201 -14.26 -2.38 0.55
CA THR A 201 -13.59 -1.54 -0.46
C THR A 201 -12.48 -2.29 -1.22
N ALA A 202 -12.62 -3.62 -1.33
CA ALA A 202 -11.62 -4.49 -1.94
C ALA A 202 -11.34 -4.16 -3.42
N ASP A 203 -12.32 -3.62 -4.14
CA ASP A 203 -12.20 -3.15 -5.52
C ASP A 203 -11.16 -2.02 -5.67
N VAL A 204 -11.00 -1.17 -4.66
CA VAL A 204 -9.97 -0.12 -4.58
C VAL A 204 -8.68 -0.66 -3.94
N ALA A 205 -8.81 -1.38 -2.83
CA ALA A 205 -7.68 -1.83 -2.02
C ALA A 205 -6.76 -2.81 -2.77
N VAL A 206 -7.33 -3.80 -3.48
CA VAL A 206 -6.55 -4.85 -4.15
C VAL A 206 -5.63 -4.30 -5.24
N PRO A 207 -6.07 -3.46 -6.20
CA PRO A 207 -5.17 -2.90 -7.19
C PRO A 207 -4.11 -1.97 -6.60
N ILE A 208 -4.43 -1.17 -5.58
CA ILE A 208 -3.45 -0.30 -4.90
C ILE A 208 -2.39 -1.14 -4.19
N ALA A 209 -2.80 -2.16 -3.45
CA ALA A 209 -1.86 -3.05 -2.76
C ALA A 209 -0.95 -3.80 -3.76
N ALA A 210 -1.49 -4.26 -4.90
CA ALA A 210 -0.69 -4.90 -5.94
C ALA A 210 0.34 -3.94 -6.58
N LEU A 211 -0.03 -2.67 -6.77
CA LEU A 211 0.90 -1.64 -7.23
C LEU A 211 2.07 -1.47 -6.25
N LEU A 212 1.80 -1.39 -4.95
CA LEU A 212 2.82 -1.24 -3.91
C LEU A 212 3.72 -2.49 -3.80
N ASP A 213 3.16 -3.71 -3.91
CA ASP A 213 3.96 -4.95 -3.97
C ASP A 213 4.95 -4.92 -5.13
N ASN A 214 4.51 -4.50 -6.32
CA ASN A 214 5.36 -4.37 -7.50
C ASN A 214 6.47 -3.33 -7.30
N GLN A 215 6.17 -2.21 -6.65
CA GLN A 215 7.17 -1.18 -6.32
C GLN A 215 8.23 -1.73 -5.35
N ILE A 216 7.81 -2.41 -4.29
CA ILE A 216 8.74 -3.04 -3.32
C ILE A 216 9.62 -4.09 -4.00
N ALA A 217 9.03 -4.95 -4.84
CA ALA A 217 9.78 -5.96 -5.58
C ALA A 217 10.82 -5.34 -6.53
N ALA A 218 10.46 -4.27 -7.24
CA ALA A 218 11.36 -3.55 -8.12
C ALA A 218 12.52 -2.89 -7.35
N LEU A 219 12.25 -2.26 -6.20
CA LEU A 219 13.28 -1.69 -5.34
C LEU A 219 14.30 -2.75 -4.90
N ARG A 220 13.82 -3.89 -4.41
CA ARG A 220 14.69 -5.01 -3.99
C ARG A 220 15.50 -5.60 -5.15
N GLN A 221 14.92 -5.66 -6.35
CA GLN A 221 15.61 -6.17 -7.54
C GLN A 221 16.72 -5.22 -8.00
N ASN A 222 16.43 -3.92 -8.09
CA ASN A 222 17.34 -2.91 -8.58
C ASN A 222 18.55 -2.73 -7.64
N SER A 223 18.34 -2.83 -6.33
CA SER A 223 19.40 -2.63 -5.34
C SER A 223 20.34 -3.82 -5.16
N ARG A 224 20.01 -5.02 -5.65
CA ARG A 224 20.80 -6.27 -5.41
C ARG A 224 22.25 -6.21 -5.84
N LEU A 225 22.59 -5.38 -6.81
CA LEU A 225 23.95 -5.27 -7.36
C LEU A 225 24.80 -4.21 -6.63
N GLY A 226 24.21 -3.45 -5.70
CA GLY A 226 24.92 -2.42 -4.95
C GLY A 226 25.83 -3.01 -3.87
N LYS A 227 26.99 -2.36 -3.61
CA LYS A 227 27.77 -2.65 -2.41
C LYS A 227 27.01 -2.20 -1.17
N THR A 228 27.05 -3.00 -0.11
CA THR A 228 26.44 -2.63 1.17
C THR A 228 27.11 -1.38 1.75
N VAL A 229 26.30 -0.39 2.14
CA VAL A 229 26.75 0.86 2.74
C VAL A 229 26.42 0.85 4.23
N SER A 230 27.42 1.11 5.09
CA SER A 230 27.19 1.28 6.53
C SER A 230 26.60 2.66 6.80
N VAL A 231 25.45 2.69 7.49
CA VAL A 231 24.71 3.93 7.72
C VAL A 231 24.45 4.17 9.22
N PHE A 232 24.46 5.44 9.58
CA PHE A 232 23.92 5.93 10.86
C PHE A 232 22.62 6.68 10.59
N LEU A 233 21.53 6.28 11.24
CA LEU A 233 20.24 6.95 11.16
C LEU A 233 20.08 7.86 12.38
N GLU A 234 20.18 9.18 12.17
CA GLU A 234 19.95 10.18 13.21
C GLU A 234 18.46 10.57 13.26
N ILE A 235 17.77 10.26 14.36
CA ILE A 235 16.38 10.70 14.59
C ILE A 235 16.28 11.85 15.60
N GLY A 236 17.31 12.12 16.36
CA GLY A 236 17.39 13.25 17.25
C GLY A 236 18.83 13.60 17.58
N SER A 237 19.08 14.87 17.85
CA SER A 237 20.42 15.40 18.06
C SER A 237 20.74 15.80 19.49
N GLU A 238 19.74 16.07 20.33
CA GLU A 238 19.92 16.53 21.72
C GLU A 238 18.87 15.91 22.66
N PRO A 239 19.15 14.75 23.24
CA PRO A 239 20.34 13.91 23.06
C PRO A 239 20.37 13.24 21.67
N LEU A 240 21.58 12.84 21.24
CA LEU A 240 21.73 12.06 20.01
C LEU A 240 21.13 10.67 20.18
N TYR A 241 20.19 10.28 19.32
CA TYR A 241 19.58 8.95 19.33
C TYR A 241 19.23 8.45 17.93
N THR A 242 19.03 7.15 17.80
CA THR A 242 18.83 6.44 16.55
C THR A 242 17.72 5.40 16.68
N LEU A 243 17.16 4.95 15.56
CA LEU A 243 16.44 3.67 15.48
C LEU A 243 17.44 2.57 15.20
N ALA A 244 17.64 1.68 16.18
CA ALA A 244 18.65 0.64 16.11
C ALA A 244 18.05 -0.71 15.64
N ARG A 245 17.19 -1.33 16.43
CA ARG A 245 16.62 -2.65 16.17
C ARG A 245 15.13 -2.59 15.80
N ASP A 246 14.74 -1.58 15.05
CA ASP A 246 13.40 -1.50 14.49
C ASP A 246 13.31 -2.40 13.25
N PRO A 247 12.42 -3.41 13.20
CA PRO A 247 12.40 -4.38 12.11
C PRO A 247 12.04 -3.76 10.77
N LEU A 248 11.10 -2.79 10.74
CA LEU A 248 10.67 -2.13 9.53
C LEU A 248 11.77 -1.24 8.95
N ILE A 249 12.46 -0.46 9.78
CA ILE A 249 13.59 0.37 9.34
C ILE A 249 14.76 -0.52 8.87
N GLN A 250 14.98 -1.68 9.50
CA GLN A 250 15.98 -2.64 8.98
C GLN A 250 15.59 -3.18 7.61
N ASP A 251 14.29 -3.45 7.36
CA ASP A 251 13.82 -3.90 6.04
C ASP A 251 13.97 -2.79 4.98
N VAL A 252 13.63 -1.54 5.33
CA VAL A 252 13.87 -0.35 4.47
C VAL A 252 15.34 -0.24 4.08
N LEU A 253 16.24 -0.26 5.05
CA LEU A 253 17.67 -0.14 4.82
C LEU A 253 18.22 -1.31 4.00
N SER A 254 17.83 -2.56 4.32
CA SER A 254 18.27 -3.76 3.61
C SER A 254 17.77 -3.76 2.15
N THR A 255 16.56 -3.26 1.91
CA THR A 255 16.01 -3.07 0.55
C THR A 255 16.93 -2.20 -0.31
N CYS A 256 17.59 -1.19 0.28
CA CYS A 256 18.54 -0.31 -0.41
C CYS A 256 20.01 -0.74 -0.28
N GLN A 257 20.30 -1.97 0.15
CA GLN A 257 21.67 -2.44 0.42
C GLN A 257 22.42 -1.51 1.40
N ALA A 258 21.72 -1.10 2.47
CA ALA A 258 22.31 -0.34 3.58
C ALA A 258 22.22 -1.14 4.87
N GLN A 259 23.21 -0.96 5.75
CA GLN A 259 23.26 -1.62 7.05
C GLN A 259 23.43 -0.58 8.16
N ASN A 260 22.48 -0.55 9.09
CA ASN A 260 22.57 0.30 10.26
C ASN A 260 23.71 -0.17 11.17
N ILE A 261 24.62 0.74 11.53
CA ILE A 261 25.75 0.45 12.44
C ILE A 261 25.28 0.03 13.84
N TYR A 262 24.02 0.30 14.18
CA TYR A 262 23.37 -0.09 15.43
C TYR A 262 22.35 -1.22 15.31
N ALA A 263 22.25 -1.91 14.17
CA ALA A 263 21.24 -2.97 13.92
C ALA A 263 21.20 -4.06 15.01
N ARG A 264 22.32 -4.28 15.75
CA ARG A 264 22.44 -5.31 16.79
C ARG A 264 22.30 -4.73 18.21
N HIS A 265 21.97 -3.46 18.36
CA HIS A 265 21.80 -2.86 19.69
C HIS A 265 20.57 -3.47 20.41
N ALA A 266 20.65 -3.60 21.75
CA ALA A 266 19.58 -4.26 22.52
C ALA A 266 18.27 -3.46 22.54
N ALA A 267 18.36 -2.12 22.65
CA ALA A 267 17.19 -1.23 22.60
C ALA A 267 16.79 -0.89 21.15
N VAL A 268 15.50 -0.63 20.94
CA VAL A 268 14.96 -0.22 19.64
C VAL A 268 15.42 1.21 19.28
N ALA A 269 15.32 2.14 20.23
CA ALA A 269 15.69 3.55 20.04
C ALA A 269 16.64 4.00 21.18
N PRO A 270 17.94 3.65 21.12
CA PRO A 270 18.90 4.04 22.13
C PRO A 270 19.38 5.48 21.97
N THR A 271 19.69 6.11 23.09
CA THR A 271 20.56 7.29 23.14
C THR A 271 22.00 6.85 22.88
N ILE A 272 22.72 7.58 22.02
CA ILE A 272 24.05 7.24 21.52
C ILE A 272 25.01 8.38 21.86
N SER A 273 26.28 8.07 22.20
CA SER A 273 27.31 9.07 22.29
C SER A 273 27.93 9.41 20.93
N LEU A 274 28.40 10.64 20.78
CA LEU A 274 29.10 11.04 19.56
C LEU A 274 30.34 10.16 19.33
N GLU A 275 31.09 9.90 20.40
CA GLU A 275 32.32 9.08 20.37
C GLU A 275 32.07 7.68 19.82
N ASP A 276 30.93 7.05 20.19
CA ASP A 276 30.58 5.72 19.67
C ASP A 276 30.26 5.76 18.18
N VAL A 277 29.55 6.81 17.68
CA VAL A 277 29.32 7.00 16.26
C VAL A 277 30.63 7.20 15.51
N LEU A 278 31.53 8.04 16.05
CA LEU A 278 32.85 8.28 15.46
C LEU A 278 33.69 7.00 15.41
N HIS A 279 33.66 6.20 16.47
CA HIS A 279 34.36 4.91 16.50
C HIS A 279 33.83 3.90 15.48
N LYS A 280 32.52 3.87 15.24
CA LYS A 280 31.87 2.96 14.27
C LYS A 280 32.03 3.40 12.81
N HIS A 281 32.43 4.61 12.56
CA HIS A 281 32.74 5.15 11.23
C HIS A 281 31.68 4.81 10.16
N PRO A 282 30.43 5.30 10.26
CA PRO A 282 29.45 5.10 9.21
C PRO A 282 29.90 5.76 7.90
N GLN A 283 29.64 5.11 6.79
CA GLN A 283 29.92 5.67 5.45
C GLN A 283 28.94 6.80 5.08
N VAL A 284 27.71 6.72 5.61
CA VAL A 284 26.62 7.63 5.32
C VAL A 284 25.87 7.96 6.61
N VAL A 285 25.44 9.21 6.76
CA VAL A 285 24.50 9.63 7.79
C VAL A 285 23.17 9.95 7.11
N ILE A 286 22.10 9.36 7.61
CA ILE A 286 20.72 9.60 7.18
C ILE A 286 20.05 10.45 8.25
N THR A 287 19.50 11.60 7.85
CA THR A 287 18.75 12.53 8.68
C THR A 287 17.31 12.67 8.16
N ALA A 288 16.43 13.24 8.98
CA ALA A 288 15.06 13.52 8.57
C ALA A 288 14.59 14.84 9.17
N TYR A 289 15.10 15.94 8.63
CA TYR A 289 14.77 17.30 9.05
C TYR A 289 13.90 18.00 8.00
N ARG A 290 12.84 18.68 8.46
CA ARG A 290 12.01 19.56 7.60
C ARG A 290 12.58 20.94 7.45
N ASP A 291 13.15 21.47 8.54
CA ASP A 291 13.73 22.82 8.56
C ASP A 291 15.09 22.83 7.86
N PRO A 292 15.24 23.61 6.77
CA PRO A 292 16.49 23.69 6.03
C PRO A 292 17.66 24.25 6.87
N ALA A 293 17.39 25.06 7.88
CA ALA A 293 18.45 25.60 8.74
C ALA A 293 19.00 24.54 9.70
N GLN A 294 18.10 23.75 10.30
CA GLN A 294 18.48 22.59 11.12
C GLN A 294 19.23 21.55 10.29
N LEU A 295 18.74 21.23 9.09
CA LEU A 295 19.40 20.29 8.18
C LEU A 295 20.84 20.75 7.86
N ARG A 296 21.04 22.01 7.48
CA ARG A 296 22.39 22.56 7.21
C ARG A 296 23.29 22.48 8.44
N ALA A 297 22.77 22.82 9.62
CA ALA A 297 23.54 22.73 10.86
C ALA A 297 23.99 21.28 11.15
N ARG A 298 23.11 20.29 10.92
CA ARG A 298 23.45 18.87 11.12
C ARG A 298 24.43 18.36 10.06
N HIS A 299 24.30 18.77 8.81
CA HIS A 299 25.26 18.41 7.76
C HIS A 299 26.66 18.96 8.09
N LEU A 300 26.78 20.25 8.45
CA LEU A 300 28.05 20.84 8.88
C LEU A 300 28.63 20.15 10.11
N PHE A 301 27.78 19.72 11.05
CA PHE A 301 28.20 18.97 12.22
C PHE A 301 28.87 17.63 11.81
N TRP A 302 28.21 16.83 10.96
CA TRP A 302 28.74 15.53 10.55
C TRP A 302 29.93 15.65 9.59
N GLU A 303 29.94 16.62 8.72
CA GLU A 303 31.10 16.96 7.89
C GLU A 303 32.33 17.24 8.78
N LYS A 304 32.16 18.07 9.79
CA LYS A 304 33.25 18.43 10.74
C LYS A 304 33.73 17.22 11.55
N HIS A 305 32.84 16.38 12.04
CA HIS A 305 33.19 15.31 13.01
C HIS A 305 33.58 13.98 12.33
N LEU A 306 33.00 13.63 11.21
CA LEU A 306 33.25 12.39 10.45
C LEU A 306 34.05 12.64 9.15
N GLY A 307 34.24 13.88 8.73
CA GLY A 307 34.86 14.16 7.43
C GLY A 307 34.05 13.70 6.23
N LEU A 308 32.74 13.52 6.39
CA LEU A 308 31.88 13.03 5.32
C LEU A 308 31.67 14.08 4.25
N SER A 309 31.68 13.64 2.99
CA SER A 309 31.29 14.48 1.86
C SER A 309 29.80 14.83 1.92
N PRO A 310 29.37 15.95 1.29
CA PRO A 310 27.93 16.28 1.22
C PRO A 310 27.05 15.16 0.64
N HIS A 311 27.60 14.31 -0.21
CA HIS A 311 26.90 13.19 -0.81
C HIS A 311 26.69 12.00 0.13
N ALA A 312 27.41 11.97 1.24
CA ALA A 312 27.25 10.99 2.31
C ALA A 312 26.28 11.46 3.41
N LEU A 313 25.72 12.67 3.27
CA LEU A 313 24.78 13.26 4.21
C LEU A 313 23.40 13.31 3.56
N LEU A 314 22.60 12.27 3.80
CA LEU A 314 21.29 12.10 3.20
C LEU A 314 20.20 12.71 4.09
N ASN A 315 19.14 13.22 3.46
CA ASN A 315 17.95 13.68 4.19
C ASN A 315 16.69 13.16 3.52
N LEU A 316 15.77 12.68 4.35
CA LEU A 316 14.47 12.16 3.91
C LEU A 316 13.34 12.94 4.58
N ASN A 317 12.15 12.89 4.01
CA ASN A 317 10.97 13.45 4.64
C ASN A 317 10.63 12.66 5.90
N PRO A 318 10.61 13.27 7.12
CA PRO A 318 10.31 12.56 8.37
C PRO A 318 8.91 11.95 8.41
N ASP A 319 7.90 12.59 7.78
CA ASP A 319 6.55 12.04 7.75
C ASP A 319 6.44 10.80 6.89
N ALA A 320 7.27 10.68 5.87
CA ALA A 320 7.31 9.50 5.02
C ALA A 320 8.18 8.38 5.63
N LEU A 321 9.30 8.75 6.26
CA LEU A 321 10.26 7.78 6.83
C LEU A 321 9.76 7.14 8.14
N TYR A 322 9.12 7.94 9.03
CA TYR A 322 8.77 7.48 10.38
C TYR A 322 7.30 7.10 10.55
N ARG A 323 6.50 7.15 9.49
CA ARG A 323 5.12 6.66 9.48
C ARG A 323 5.08 5.37 8.66
N PRO A 324 4.79 4.22 9.26
CA PRO A 324 4.79 2.91 8.59
C PRO A 324 3.55 2.72 7.68
N GLY A 325 3.32 3.66 6.77
CA GLY A 325 2.24 3.70 5.81
C GLY A 325 2.72 3.68 4.35
N PRO A 326 1.82 3.90 3.38
CA PRO A 326 2.16 3.83 1.95
C PRO A 326 3.31 4.76 1.53
N ARG A 327 3.44 5.93 2.16
CA ARG A 327 4.52 6.90 1.87
C ARG A 327 5.92 6.41 2.26
N LEU A 328 6.03 5.40 3.15
CA LEU A 328 7.32 4.80 3.48
C LEU A 328 7.94 4.08 2.27
N ILE A 329 7.13 3.52 1.38
CA ILE A 329 7.62 2.88 0.15
C ILE A 329 8.27 3.94 -0.77
N GLU A 330 7.66 5.13 -0.86
CA GLU A 330 8.23 6.26 -1.60
C GLU A 330 9.51 6.78 -0.95
N ALA A 331 9.55 6.93 0.38
CA ALA A 331 10.77 7.28 1.11
C ALA A 331 11.88 6.24 0.95
N THR A 332 11.52 4.95 0.85
CA THR A 332 12.47 3.86 0.56
C THR A 332 13.05 4.02 -0.85
N ARG A 333 12.23 4.33 -1.84
CA ARG A 333 12.69 4.61 -3.21
C ARG A 333 13.68 5.77 -3.23
N GLU A 334 13.33 6.87 -2.59
CA GLU A 334 14.19 8.05 -2.49
C GLU A 334 15.53 7.72 -1.80
N LEU A 335 15.50 6.94 -0.71
CA LEU A 335 16.70 6.47 -0.03
C LEU A 335 17.58 5.62 -0.92
N CYS A 336 17.03 4.64 -1.64
CA CYS A 336 17.79 3.80 -2.56
C CYS A 336 18.47 4.67 -3.65
N GLU A 337 17.76 5.62 -4.24
CA GLU A 337 18.31 6.55 -5.24
C GLU A 337 19.44 7.42 -4.67
N GLN A 338 19.28 7.93 -3.44
CA GLN A 338 20.34 8.73 -2.79
C GLN A 338 21.58 7.87 -2.51
N LEU A 339 21.41 6.62 -2.05
CA LEU A 339 22.53 5.69 -1.82
C LEU A 339 23.20 5.26 -3.12
N ASP A 340 22.47 5.11 -4.22
CA ASP A 340 23.07 4.80 -5.53
C ASP A 340 23.89 5.97 -6.07
N ARG A 341 23.44 7.21 -5.87
CA ARG A 341 24.26 8.41 -6.17
C ARG A 341 25.52 8.46 -5.33
N TYR A 342 25.45 8.13 -4.03
CA TYR A 342 26.61 8.01 -3.18
C TYR A 342 27.60 6.95 -3.69
N ARG A 343 27.14 5.73 -4.01
CA ARG A 343 27.97 4.65 -4.54
C ARG A 343 28.71 5.04 -5.82
N ALA A 344 28.02 5.73 -6.73
CA ALA A 344 28.59 6.18 -8.00
C ALA A 344 29.76 7.18 -7.84
N GLN A 345 29.84 7.86 -6.69
CA GLN A 345 30.89 8.85 -6.43
C GLN A 345 32.10 8.28 -5.67
N VAL A 346 31.92 7.16 -4.97
CA VAL A 346 32.98 6.52 -4.18
C VAL A 346 33.53 5.25 -4.84
N SER A 347 32.99 4.87 -6.03
CA SER A 347 33.46 3.80 -6.86
C SER A 347 34.57 4.24 -7.79
#